data_335a6c5bdca2beb7fae9ea96e9081df7
#
_entry.id   335a6c5bdca2beb7fae9ea96e9081df7
#
_cell.length_a   1.000
_cell.length_b   1.000
_cell.length_c   1.000
_cell.angle_alpha   90.00
_cell.angle_beta   90.00
_cell.angle_gamma   90.00
#
_symmetry.space_group_name_H-M   'P 1'
#
loop_
_entity.id
_entity.type
_entity.pdbx_description
1 polymer ?
#
loop_
_entity_poly.entity_id
_entity_poly.type
_entity_poly.pdbx_seq_one_letter_code
_entity_poly.pdbx_strand_id
1 'polypeptide(L)'
;MQFICIFATYFVIYLQSMAKEVQKELLLDFDFLRKLVVGIGEVSQITGIPTRQIRYWEEKGIISSLTEEEGKNRRYDYLNIKKILLIKELLDEGYTLDASVEKVKKRMAMIEETLSKMSQLVNKQMS
;
A
#
# COMPACT_ATOMS: atom_id res chain seq x y z
N MET A 1 -46.13 -1.01 6.27
CA MET A 1 -45.01 -1.97 6.23
C MET A 1 -44.32 -2.10 4.87
N GLN A 2 -45.01 -1.98 3.75
CA GLN A 2 -44.38 -2.03 2.42
C GLN A 2 -43.40 -0.87 2.14
N PHE A 3 -43.64 0.32 2.69
CA PHE A 3 -42.76 1.48 2.50
C PHE A 3 -41.39 1.33 3.16
N ILE A 4 -41.28 0.64 4.29
CA ILE A 4 -40.03 0.43 5.00
C ILE A 4 -39.12 -0.54 4.22
N CYS A 5 -39.69 -1.57 3.60
CA CYS A 5 -38.94 -2.52 2.77
C CYS A 5 -38.41 -1.87 1.49
N ILE A 6 -39.19 -1.03 0.83
CA ILE A 6 -38.79 -0.28 -0.38
C ILE A 6 -37.68 0.70 -0.03
N PHE A 7 -37.81 1.44 1.07
CA PHE A 7 -36.80 2.40 1.52
C PHE A 7 -35.48 1.71 1.91
N ALA A 8 -35.56 0.59 2.63
CA ALA A 8 -34.42 -0.22 2.98
C ALA A 8 -33.69 -0.77 1.74
N THR A 9 -34.45 -1.22 0.73
CA THR A 9 -33.90 -1.71 -0.54
C THR A 9 -33.20 -0.60 -1.31
N TYR A 10 -33.81 0.57 -1.43
CA TYR A 10 -33.19 1.74 -2.05
C TYR A 10 -31.95 2.19 -1.32
N PHE A 11 -31.99 2.18 0.00
CA PHE A 11 -30.82 2.54 0.83
C PHE A 11 -29.65 1.58 0.64
N VAL A 12 -29.92 0.28 0.59
CA VAL A 12 -28.88 -0.74 0.32
C VAL A 12 -28.28 -0.57 -1.08
N ILE A 13 -29.12 -0.36 -2.10
CA ILE A 13 -28.68 -0.11 -3.48
C ILE A 13 -27.82 1.16 -3.55
N TYR A 14 -28.22 2.22 -2.87
CA TYR A 14 -27.48 3.48 -2.79
C TYR A 14 -26.12 3.28 -2.11
N LEU A 15 -26.06 2.57 -0.99
CA LEU A 15 -24.81 2.25 -0.30
C LEU A 15 -23.87 1.40 -1.16
N GLN A 16 -24.40 0.42 -1.88
CA GLN A 16 -23.64 -0.42 -2.80
C GLN A 16 -23.08 0.40 -3.98
N SER A 17 -23.87 1.31 -4.52
CA SER A 17 -23.45 2.21 -5.59
C SER A 17 -22.32 3.14 -5.11
N MET A 18 -22.45 3.74 -3.93
CA MET A 18 -21.39 4.56 -3.33
C MET A 18 -20.13 3.77 -3.04
N ALA A 19 -20.26 2.55 -2.52
CA ALA A 19 -19.12 1.68 -2.26
C ALA A 19 -18.34 1.36 -3.55
N LYS A 20 -19.02 1.14 -4.66
CA LYS A 20 -18.40 0.92 -5.98
C LYS A 20 -17.64 2.15 -6.47
N GLU A 21 -18.21 3.34 -6.33
CA GLU A 21 -17.54 4.59 -6.70
C GLU A 21 -16.29 4.82 -5.85
N VAL A 22 -16.38 4.63 -4.53
CA VAL A 22 -15.22 4.75 -3.62
C VAL A 22 -14.14 3.74 -3.96
N GLN A 23 -14.50 2.49 -4.27
CA GLN A 23 -13.55 1.46 -4.69
C GLN A 23 -12.84 1.84 -5.99
N LYS A 24 -13.57 2.38 -6.96
CA LYS A 24 -13.01 2.84 -8.23
C LYS A 24 -12.01 3.98 -8.02
N GLU A 25 -12.37 4.98 -7.21
CA GLU A 25 -11.47 6.09 -6.85
C GLU A 25 -10.20 5.56 -6.16
N LEU A 26 -10.33 4.68 -5.18
CA LEU A 26 -9.19 4.09 -4.47
C LEU A 26 -8.26 3.31 -5.40
N LEU A 27 -8.79 2.61 -6.40
CA LEU A 27 -7.99 1.88 -7.38
C LEU A 27 -7.24 2.83 -8.31
N LEU A 28 -7.88 3.90 -8.76
CA LEU A 28 -7.24 4.93 -9.57
C LEU A 28 -6.12 5.62 -8.79
N ASP A 29 -6.35 5.97 -7.54
CA ASP A 29 -5.35 6.56 -6.65
C ASP A 29 -4.19 5.60 -6.39
N PHE A 30 -4.47 4.32 -6.22
CA PHE A 30 -3.46 3.30 -6.02
C PHE A 30 -2.58 3.11 -7.27
N ASP A 31 -3.18 3.08 -8.46
CA ASP A 31 -2.44 3.03 -9.73
C ASP A 31 -1.53 4.26 -9.89
N PHE A 32 -2.01 5.42 -9.52
CA PHE A 32 -1.22 6.64 -9.49
C PHE A 32 -0.05 6.54 -8.49
N LEU A 33 -0.34 6.12 -7.26
CA LEU A 33 0.66 5.96 -6.20
C LEU A 33 1.76 4.97 -6.57
N ARG A 34 1.42 3.88 -7.27
CA ARG A 34 2.42 2.90 -7.73
C ARG A 34 3.42 3.47 -8.73
N LYS A 35 3.03 4.51 -9.46
CA LYS A 35 3.90 5.20 -10.43
C LYS A 35 4.80 6.25 -9.77
N LEU A 36 4.49 6.66 -8.54
CA LEU A 36 5.29 7.62 -7.81
C LEU A 36 6.59 6.98 -7.32
N VAL A 37 7.69 7.65 -7.61
CA VAL A 37 9.03 7.22 -7.25
C VAL A 37 9.75 8.38 -6.58
N VAL A 38 10.27 8.16 -5.39
CA VAL A 38 10.97 9.19 -4.60
C VAL A 38 12.38 8.76 -4.25
N GLY A 39 13.26 9.73 -4.09
CA GLY A 39 14.65 9.50 -3.72
C GLY A 39 14.81 9.14 -2.23
N ILE A 40 15.98 8.60 -1.87
CA ILE A 40 16.27 8.17 -0.50
C ILE A 40 16.19 9.32 0.51
N GLY A 41 16.54 10.54 0.12
CA GLY A 41 16.45 11.72 0.99
C GLY A 41 15.00 12.03 1.37
N GLU A 42 14.10 12.02 0.40
CA GLU A 42 12.68 12.24 0.61
C GLU A 42 12.05 11.10 1.40
N VAL A 43 12.43 9.85 1.14
CA VAL A 43 11.99 8.69 1.94
C VAL A 43 12.38 8.87 3.41
N SER A 44 13.61 9.30 3.68
CA SER A 44 14.08 9.59 5.03
C SER A 44 13.24 10.66 5.70
N GLN A 45 12.90 11.73 5.01
CA GLN A 45 12.05 12.81 5.51
C GLN A 45 10.62 12.32 5.82
N ILE A 46 10.04 11.56 4.90
CA ILE A 46 8.66 11.04 5.04
C ILE A 46 8.56 10.04 6.19
N THR A 47 9.52 9.14 6.31
CA THR A 47 9.47 8.04 7.28
C THR A 47 10.11 8.38 8.63
N GLY A 48 10.97 9.38 8.68
CA GLY A 48 11.76 9.70 9.87
C GLY A 48 12.90 8.71 10.13
N ILE A 49 13.22 7.85 9.17
CA ILE A 49 14.30 6.87 9.29
C ILE A 49 15.55 7.41 8.59
N PRO A 50 16.72 7.36 9.24
CA PRO A 50 17.96 7.83 8.61
C PRO A 50 18.30 7.07 7.33
N THR A 51 18.85 7.76 6.34
CA THR A 51 19.24 7.17 5.05
C THR A 51 20.18 5.97 5.20
N ARG A 52 21.05 6.01 6.21
CA ARG A 52 21.96 4.89 6.54
C ARG A 52 21.18 3.62 6.88
N GLN A 53 20.09 3.75 7.64
CA GLN A 53 19.26 2.61 8.02
C GLN A 53 18.45 2.08 6.84
N ILE A 54 17.96 2.96 5.98
CA ILE A 54 17.26 2.56 4.74
C ILE A 54 18.20 1.75 3.85
N ARG A 55 19.43 2.20 3.66
CA ARG A 55 20.47 1.46 2.91
C ARG A 55 20.78 0.10 3.52
N TYR A 56 20.86 0.02 4.84
CA TYR A 56 21.07 -1.23 5.55
C TYR A 56 19.95 -2.23 5.32
N TRP A 57 18.69 -1.76 5.34
CA TRP A 57 17.54 -2.63 5.04
C TRP A 57 17.51 -3.09 3.59
N GLU A 58 17.96 -2.26 2.67
CA GLU A 58 18.11 -2.64 1.26
C GLU A 58 19.21 -3.69 1.08
N GLU A 59 20.36 -3.53 1.72
CA GLU A 59 21.45 -4.51 1.71
C GLU A 59 21.02 -5.86 2.28
N LYS A 60 20.14 -5.85 3.28
CA LYS A 60 19.54 -7.07 3.84
C LYS A 60 18.42 -7.69 2.99
N GLY A 61 18.04 -7.05 1.90
CA GLY A 61 16.95 -7.52 1.05
C GLY A 61 15.55 -7.33 1.62
N ILE A 62 15.40 -6.52 2.67
CA ILE A 62 14.10 -6.22 3.30
C ILE A 62 13.28 -5.32 2.39
N ILE A 63 13.92 -4.33 1.79
CA ILE A 63 13.35 -3.42 0.81
C ILE A 63 14.20 -3.44 -0.46
N SER A 64 13.64 -2.94 -1.56
CA SER A 64 14.37 -2.83 -2.82
C SER A 64 14.20 -1.45 -3.43
N SER A 65 15.24 -0.94 -4.08
CA SER A 65 15.15 0.27 -4.89
C SER A 65 14.84 -0.09 -6.35
N LEU A 66 14.29 0.87 -7.07
CA LEU A 66 14.00 0.71 -8.49
C LEU A 66 15.21 0.95 -9.39
N THR A 67 16.30 1.46 -8.83
CA THR A 67 17.52 1.78 -9.57
C THR A 67 18.50 0.61 -9.46
N GLU A 68 18.76 -0.07 -10.55
CA GLU A 68 19.69 -1.22 -10.62
C GLU A 68 21.17 -0.81 -10.69
N GLU A 69 21.47 0.47 -10.95
CA GLU A 69 22.84 0.95 -11.12
C GLU A 69 23.48 1.34 -9.78
N GLU A 70 24.60 0.71 -9.45
CA GLU A 70 25.44 1.08 -8.30
C GLU A 70 25.90 2.54 -8.40
N GLY A 71 25.74 3.31 -7.31
CA GLY A 71 26.24 4.67 -7.20
C GLY A 71 25.31 5.77 -7.70
N LYS A 72 24.15 5.45 -8.27
CA LYS A 72 23.13 6.45 -8.62
C LYS A 72 22.09 6.64 -7.50
N ASN A 73 21.39 7.79 -7.53
CA ASN A 73 20.37 8.14 -6.57
C ASN A 73 19.31 7.02 -6.48
N ARG A 74 19.28 6.35 -5.35
CA ARG A 74 18.34 5.26 -5.09
C ARG A 74 16.92 5.82 -5.03
N ARG A 75 16.02 5.20 -5.77
CA ARG A 75 14.60 5.56 -5.83
C ARG A 75 13.75 4.42 -5.34
N TYR A 76 12.71 4.77 -4.61
CA TYR A 76 11.80 3.82 -3.98
C TYR A 76 10.36 4.12 -4.40
N ASP A 77 9.60 3.06 -4.66
CA ASP A 77 8.19 3.15 -4.98
C ASP A 77 7.33 3.18 -3.70
N TYR A 78 6.05 3.41 -3.89
CA TYR A 78 5.08 3.47 -2.80
C TYR A 78 5.09 2.19 -1.92
N LEU A 79 5.17 1.01 -2.54
CA LEU A 79 5.14 -0.26 -1.78
C LEU A 79 6.35 -0.41 -0.86
N ASN A 80 7.54 -0.02 -1.31
CA ASN A 80 8.73 -0.04 -0.46
C ASN A 80 8.65 0.99 0.67
N ILE A 81 8.13 2.18 0.40
CA ILE A 81 7.90 3.20 1.44
C ILE A 81 6.89 2.68 2.47
N LYS A 82 5.82 2.04 2.01
CA LYS A 82 4.82 1.43 2.90
C LYS A 82 5.43 0.33 3.78
N LYS A 83 6.30 -0.51 3.23
CA LYS A 83 7.05 -1.51 4.01
C LYS A 83 7.89 -0.84 5.10
N ILE A 84 8.62 0.21 4.75
CA ILE A 84 9.47 0.96 5.70
C ILE A 84 8.62 1.49 6.87
N LEU A 85 7.49 2.12 6.57
CA LEU A 85 6.59 2.68 7.59
C LEU A 85 6.02 1.59 8.52
N LEU A 86 5.60 0.47 7.96
CA LEU A 86 5.06 -0.65 8.74
C LEU A 86 6.12 -1.31 9.62
N ILE A 87 7.34 -1.46 9.12
CA ILE A 87 8.47 -1.98 9.92
C ILE A 87 8.77 -1.03 11.08
N LYS A 88 8.85 0.27 10.80
CA LYS A 88 9.08 1.28 11.83
C LYS A 88 8.01 1.22 12.93
N GLU A 89 6.74 1.15 12.55
CA GLU A 89 5.62 1.04 13.49
C GLU A 89 5.82 -0.15 14.45
N LEU A 90 6.17 -1.32 13.91
CA LEU A 90 6.39 -2.53 14.72
C LEU A 90 7.65 -2.43 15.59
N LEU A 91 8.72 -1.82 15.10
CA LEU A 91 9.92 -1.56 15.89
C LEU A 91 9.61 -0.62 17.06
N ASP A 92 8.81 0.43 16.84
CA ASP A 92 8.36 1.37 17.87
C ASP A 92 7.49 0.67 18.93
N GLU A 93 6.73 -0.36 18.54
CA GLU A 93 5.95 -1.22 19.45
C GLU A 93 6.82 -2.21 20.24
N GLY A 94 8.10 -2.35 19.93
CA GLY A 94 9.05 -3.20 20.65
C GLY A 94 9.37 -4.54 20.00
N TYR A 95 8.90 -4.79 18.78
CA TYR A 95 9.27 -6.00 18.04
C TYR A 95 10.72 -5.94 17.54
N THR A 96 11.34 -7.09 17.39
CA THR A 96 12.66 -7.19 16.72
C THR A 96 12.52 -6.90 15.22
N LEU A 97 13.62 -6.56 14.57
CA LEU A 97 13.62 -6.32 13.12
C LEU A 97 13.12 -7.56 12.34
N ASP A 98 13.63 -8.74 12.68
CA ASP A 98 13.23 -9.98 11.99
C ASP A 98 11.74 -10.30 12.16
N ALA A 99 11.21 -10.16 13.38
CA ALA A 99 9.78 -10.33 13.65
C ALA A 99 8.94 -9.29 12.91
N SER A 100 9.39 -8.04 12.85
CA SER A 100 8.73 -6.95 12.13
C SER A 100 8.67 -7.25 10.64
N VAL A 101 9.77 -7.68 10.05
CA VAL A 101 9.86 -8.02 8.62
C VAL A 101 8.89 -9.15 8.26
N GLU A 102 8.82 -10.21 9.07
CA GLU A 102 7.91 -11.33 8.82
C GLU A 102 6.43 -10.90 8.91
N LYS A 103 6.09 -10.07 9.90
CA LYS A 103 4.73 -9.52 10.03
C LYS A 103 4.36 -8.63 8.84
N VAL A 104 5.28 -7.79 8.40
CA VAL A 104 5.07 -6.88 7.26
C VAL A 104 4.94 -7.67 5.96
N LYS A 105 5.73 -8.70 5.74
CA LYS A 105 5.59 -9.59 4.57
C LYS A 105 4.16 -10.15 4.46
N LYS A 106 3.60 -10.64 5.56
CA LYS A 106 2.23 -11.15 5.59
C LYS A 106 1.20 -10.07 5.27
N ARG A 107 1.33 -8.89 5.88
CA ARG A 107 0.44 -7.75 5.62
C ARG A 107 0.51 -7.31 4.16
N MET A 108 1.71 -7.20 3.60
CA MET A 108 1.89 -6.78 2.20
C MET A 108 1.30 -7.79 1.22
N ALA A 109 1.48 -9.09 1.47
CA ALA A 109 0.87 -10.13 0.65
C ALA A 109 -0.66 -10.04 0.64
N MET A 110 -1.28 -9.77 1.79
CA MET A 110 -2.73 -9.56 1.90
C MET A 110 -3.20 -8.32 1.15
N ILE A 111 -2.45 -7.23 1.25
CA ILE A 111 -2.75 -5.98 0.54
C ILE A 111 -2.67 -6.19 -0.97
N GLU A 112 -1.61 -6.80 -1.46
CA GLU A 112 -1.41 -7.09 -2.89
C GLU A 112 -2.49 -8.02 -3.44
N GLU A 113 -2.85 -9.07 -2.70
CA GLU A 113 -3.92 -9.99 -3.08
C GLU A 113 -5.28 -9.27 -3.15
N THR A 114 -5.60 -8.47 -2.15
CA THR A 114 -6.85 -7.71 -2.11
C THR A 114 -6.95 -6.73 -3.29
N LEU A 115 -5.87 -6.00 -3.56
CA LEU A 115 -5.81 -5.05 -4.68
C LEU A 115 -5.93 -5.75 -6.04
N SER A 116 -5.30 -6.90 -6.19
CA SER A 116 -5.41 -7.71 -7.42
C SER A 116 -6.85 -8.16 -7.65
N LYS A 117 -7.52 -8.65 -6.62
CA LYS A 117 -8.95 -9.05 -6.69
C LYS A 117 -9.85 -7.86 -7.03
N MET A 118 -9.63 -6.71 -6.41
CA MET A 118 -10.39 -5.49 -6.70
C MET A 118 -10.19 -5.02 -8.14
N SER A 119 -8.95 -5.05 -8.63
CA SER A 119 -8.62 -4.70 -10.02
C SER A 119 -9.33 -5.60 -11.02
N GLN A 120 -9.36 -6.91 -10.78
CA GLN A 120 -10.08 -7.88 -11.61
C GLN A 120 -11.59 -7.62 -11.63
N LEU A 121 -12.18 -7.30 -10.48
CA LEU A 121 -13.60 -6.98 -10.37
C LEU A 121 -13.97 -5.71 -11.16
N VAL A 122 -13.14 -4.67 -11.07
CA VAL A 122 -13.36 -3.42 -11.81
C VAL A 122 -13.26 -3.65 -13.31
N ASN A 123 -12.24 -4.37 -13.77
CA ASN A 123 -12.07 -4.70 -15.19
C ASN A 123 -13.25 -5.52 -15.73
N LYS A 124 -13.79 -6.44 -14.94
CA LYS A 124 -14.96 -7.24 -15.32
C LYS A 124 -16.25 -6.41 -15.42
N GLN A 125 -16.36 -5.35 -14.63
CA GLN A 125 -17.53 -4.44 -14.67
C GLN A 125 -17.44 -3.41 -15.81
N MET A 126 -16.23 -3.08 -16.27
CA MET A 126 -16.00 -2.13 -17.35
C MET A 126 -16.04 -2.78 -18.74
N SER A 127 -15.97 -4.08 -18.83
CA SER A 127 -16.16 -4.85 -20.05
C SER A 127 -17.60 -5.36 -20.18
#